data_de5f534057fd0b934d238c9d404df13a
#
_entry.id   de5f534057fd0b934d238c9d404df13a
#
_cell.length_a   1.000
_cell.length_b   1.000
_cell.length_c   1.000
_cell.angle_alpha   90.00
_cell.angle_beta   90.00
_cell.angle_gamma   90.00
#
_symmetry.space_group_name_H-M   'P 1'
#
loop_
_entity.id
_entity.type
_entity.pdbx_description
1 polymer ?
#
loop_
_entity_poly.entity_id
_entity_poly.type
_entity_poly.pdbx_seq_one_letter_code
_entity_poly.pdbx_strand_id
1 'polypeptide(L)'
;MKAIQYNDYGNSDVLEQVEVPVPSVQNGSDVLVQVKAAGVNPIDIKIRMGFMKAVRPVEMPFIPSGEAAGIIVAIGDDVSTFKVGDEVIALTGTNAYAEYVTANESFVVPKPQGLSFAEAASIGVNIGTAQSVLFIAGKLQKGQSVLIQGGSGAVGGAMVQMAKAAGAYVIATASGKGVALAKSFGADEVIDYKLQDVARVIKDIDLVADTAGGEAQVKLFQVLKPGGVLLSIVVPPSQELAEQYEVKASFVASNISAETLQNGIELLKIGKFKPVVSKIFKLEEAAMAQDFLTAGGVNGKVILSID
;
A
#
# COMPACT_ATOMS: atom_id res chain seq x y z
N MET A 1 9.06 -11.73 22.98
CA MET A 1 8.26 -10.65 22.44
C MET A 1 6.90 -11.16 21.99
N LYS A 2 5.88 -10.34 22.09
CA LYS A 2 4.56 -10.64 21.53
C LYS A 2 4.60 -10.51 20.01
N ALA A 3 3.93 -11.45 19.33
CA ALA A 3 3.73 -11.42 17.90
C ALA A 3 2.38 -12.05 17.52
N ILE A 4 1.88 -11.73 16.34
CA ILE A 4 0.75 -12.44 15.73
C ILE A 4 1.30 -13.36 14.65
N GLN A 5 1.02 -14.65 14.78
CA GLN A 5 1.42 -15.65 13.79
C GLN A 5 0.26 -16.57 13.41
N TYR A 6 0.47 -17.37 12.38
CA TYR A 6 -0.39 -18.51 12.04
C TYR A 6 0.45 -19.69 11.58
N ASN A 7 -0.09 -20.89 11.81
CA ASN A 7 0.57 -22.18 11.50
C ASN A 7 0.03 -22.83 10.24
N ASP A 8 -1.15 -22.44 9.78
CA ASP A 8 -1.81 -22.94 8.58
C ASP A 8 -2.51 -21.81 7.83
N TYR A 9 -2.71 -21.97 6.53
CA TYR A 9 -3.54 -21.08 5.75
C TYR A 9 -5.01 -21.18 6.16
N GLY A 10 -5.72 -20.06 6.23
CA GLY A 10 -7.11 -20.05 6.65
C GLY A 10 -7.74 -18.67 6.71
N ASN A 11 -8.91 -18.58 7.34
CA ASN A 11 -9.58 -17.33 7.64
C ASN A 11 -8.87 -16.60 8.80
N SER A 12 -9.38 -15.44 9.22
CA SER A 12 -8.75 -14.60 10.25
C SER A 12 -8.58 -15.27 11.61
N ASP A 13 -9.35 -16.31 11.89
CA ASP A 13 -9.31 -17.13 13.10
C ASP A 13 -8.01 -17.95 13.28
N VAL A 14 -7.21 -18.12 12.21
CA VAL A 14 -5.88 -18.76 12.32
C VAL A 14 -4.81 -17.83 12.90
N LEU A 15 -5.10 -16.52 13.03
CA LEU A 15 -4.18 -15.55 13.62
C LEU A 15 -4.17 -15.66 15.13
N GLU A 16 -3.03 -16.01 15.70
CA GLU A 16 -2.84 -16.24 17.12
C GLU A 16 -1.78 -15.28 17.68
N GLN A 17 -2.05 -14.71 18.86
CA GLN A 17 -1.02 -14.00 19.60
C GLN A 17 -0.15 -15.01 20.34
N VAL A 18 1.14 -14.89 20.15
CA VAL A 18 2.15 -15.79 20.72
C VAL A 18 3.30 -15.01 21.35
N GLU A 19 4.08 -15.71 22.18
CA GLU A 19 5.38 -15.23 22.64
C GLU A 19 6.49 -15.92 21.86
N VAL A 20 7.35 -15.15 21.19
CA VAL A 20 8.49 -15.64 20.42
C VAL A 20 9.78 -14.93 20.87
N PRO A 21 10.97 -15.49 20.60
CA PRO A 21 12.22 -14.80 20.87
C PRO A 21 12.29 -13.45 20.13
N VAL A 22 12.92 -12.44 20.76
CA VAL A 22 13.26 -11.19 20.07
C VAL A 22 14.28 -11.51 19.00
N PRO A 23 14.10 -11.09 17.73
CA PRO A 23 15.09 -11.31 16.69
C PRO A 23 16.38 -10.52 17.01
N SER A 24 17.51 -11.05 16.63
CA SER A 24 18.79 -10.35 16.70
C SER A 24 19.23 -9.90 15.32
N VAL A 25 20.04 -8.86 15.26
CA VAL A 25 20.70 -8.43 14.03
C VAL A 25 21.64 -9.56 13.58
N GLN A 26 21.40 -10.10 12.38
CA GLN A 26 22.18 -11.22 11.82
C GLN A 26 23.17 -10.77 10.75
N ASN A 27 22.87 -9.69 10.03
CA ASN A 27 23.73 -9.16 8.98
C ASN A 27 24.24 -7.77 9.37
N GLY A 28 25.44 -7.44 8.94
CA GLY A 28 26.07 -6.15 9.25
C GLY A 28 25.23 -4.94 8.80
N SER A 29 24.43 -5.06 7.75
CA SER A 29 23.57 -4.00 7.21
C SER A 29 22.12 -3.98 7.75
N ASP A 30 21.81 -4.82 8.74
CA ASP A 30 20.44 -4.86 9.30
C ASP A 30 20.32 -3.95 10.54
N VAL A 31 19.10 -3.49 10.76
CA VAL A 31 18.69 -2.78 11.98
C VAL A 31 17.60 -3.57 12.69
N LEU A 32 17.56 -3.52 14.01
CA LEU A 32 16.47 -4.02 14.83
C LEU A 32 15.57 -2.85 15.23
N VAL A 33 14.31 -2.92 14.87
CA VAL A 33 13.30 -1.89 15.13
C VAL A 33 12.35 -2.38 16.20
N GLN A 34 12.19 -1.61 17.28
CA GLN A 34 11.06 -1.72 18.19
C GLN A 34 9.83 -1.12 17.47
N VAL A 35 8.88 -1.97 17.11
CA VAL A 35 7.70 -1.56 16.36
C VAL A 35 6.73 -0.80 17.26
N LYS A 36 6.21 0.31 16.79
CA LYS A 36 5.17 1.11 17.43
C LYS A 36 3.85 1.07 16.67
N ALA A 37 3.92 0.81 15.36
CA ALA A 37 2.75 0.61 14.51
C ALA A 37 3.11 -0.25 13.30
N ALA A 38 2.17 -1.07 12.84
CA ALA A 38 2.27 -1.87 11.62
C ALA A 38 1.07 -1.66 10.71
N GLY A 39 1.31 -1.65 9.40
CA GLY A 39 0.26 -1.51 8.40
C GLY A 39 -0.47 -2.82 8.12
N VAL A 40 -1.80 -2.76 7.96
CA VAL A 40 -2.61 -3.90 7.50
C VAL A 40 -2.84 -3.76 6.00
N ASN A 41 -2.48 -4.79 5.25
CA ASN A 41 -2.50 -4.78 3.79
C ASN A 41 -3.36 -5.91 3.22
N PRO A 42 -4.03 -5.70 2.05
CA PRO A 42 -4.75 -6.78 1.38
C PRO A 42 -3.85 -7.98 1.01
N ILE A 43 -2.55 -7.75 0.78
CA ILE A 43 -1.60 -8.82 0.47
C ILE A 43 -1.41 -9.78 1.65
N ASP A 44 -1.41 -9.27 2.88
CA ASP A 44 -1.29 -10.08 4.10
C ASP A 44 -2.46 -11.07 4.20
N ILE A 45 -3.67 -10.60 3.87
CA ILE A 45 -4.89 -11.42 3.83
C ILE A 45 -4.80 -12.48 2.71
N LYS A 46 -4.37 -12.08 1.50
CA LYS A 46 -4.22 -13.01 0.37
C LYS A 46 -3.18 -14.11 0.66
N ILE A 47 -2.08 -13.76 1.33
CA ILE A 47 -1.07 -14.74 1.74
C ILE A 47 -1.67 -15.68 2.79
N ARG A 48 -2.27 -15.16 3.84
CA ARG A 48 -2.90 -15.95 4.92
C ARG A 48 -3.97 -16.90 4.40
N MET A 49 -4.80 -16.46 3.44
CA MET A 49 -5.82 -17.31 2.81
C MET A 49 -5.26 -18.33 1.81
N GLY A 50 -3.94 -18.32 1.57
CA GLY A 50 -3.29 -19.24 0.63
C GLY A 50 -3.45 -18.86 -0.85
N PHE A 51 -4.07 -17.74 -1.19
CA PHE A 51 -4.26 -17.31 -2.59
C PHE A 51 -2.94 -16.99 -3.30
N MET A 52 -1.89 -16.76 -2.53
CA MET A 52 -0.55 -16.48 -3.06
C MET A 52 0.40 -17.68 -3.00
N LYS A 53 -0.06 -18.87 -2.52
CA LYS A 53 0.79 -20.04 -2.26
C LYS A 53 1.61 -20.47 -3.47
N ALA A 54 1.08 -20.36 -4.68
CA ALA A 54 1.79 -20.77 -5.90
C ALA A 54 2.92 -19.81 -6.31
N VAL A 55 2.83 -18.51 -5.96
CA VAL A 55 3.78 -17.47 -6.41
C VAL A 55 4.59 -16.87 -5.26
N ARG A 56 4.09 -16.97 -4.05
CA ARG A 56 4.73 -16.50 -2.82
C ARG A 56 4.43 -17.49 -1.67
N PRO A 57 5.01 -18.70 -1.70
CA PRO A 57 4.90 -19.61 -0.57
C PRO A 57 5.56 -19.01 0.67
N VAL A 58 5.04 -19.31 1.84
CA VAL A 58 5.60 -18.88 3.12
C VAL A 58 5.87 -20.09 3.99
N GLU A 59 6.94 -20.01 4.80
CA GLU A 59 7.25 -21.03 5.81
C GLU A 59 6.38 -20.79 7.04
N MET A 60 5.92 -21.86 7.67
CA MET A 60 5.11 -21.83 8.89
C MET A 60 5.98 -22.19 10.11
N PRO A 61 5.77 -21.54 11.25
CA PRO A 61 4.81 -20.45 11.55
C PRO A 61 5.18 -19.16 10.87
N PHE A 62 4.17 -18.35 10.44
CA PHE A 62 4.39 -17.12 9.70
C PHE A 62 3.82 -15.91 10.43
N ILE A 63 4.62 -14.87 10.58
CA ILE A 63 4.21 -13.55 11.13
C ILE A 63 3.93 -12.60 9.96
N PRO A 64 2.69 -12.06 9.82
CA PRO A 64 2.32 -11.20 8.69
C PRO A 64 2.95 -9.81 8.72
N SER A 65 2.61 -9.06 7.69
CA SER A 65 2.91 -7.66 7.40
C SER A 65 4.36 -7.35 7.10
N GLY A 66 4.54 -6.54 6.08
CA GLY A 66 5.85 -6.10 5.57
C GLY A 66 6.12 -4.60 5.78
N GLU A 67 5.32 -3.88 6.57
CA GLU A 67 5.60 -2.47 6.87
C GLU A 67 5.33 -2.13 8.33
N ALA A 68 6.29 -1.44 8.92
CA ALA A 68 6.23 -0.97 10.30
C ALA A 68 6.77 0.46 10.43
N ALA A 69 6.39 1.11 11.50
CA ALA A 69 7.07 2.31 11.99
C ALA A 69 7.45 2.09 13.46
N GLY A 70 8.64 2.54 13.84
CA GLY A 70 9.16 2.29 15.17
C GLY A 70 10.47 3.00 15.43
N ILE A 71 11.21 2.50 16.41
CA ILE A 71 12.48 3.07 16.90
C ILE A 71 13.58 2.02 16.74
N ILE A 72 14.70 2.39 16.16
CA ILE A 72 15.88 1.52 16.08
C ILE A 72 16.45 1.29 17.48
N VAL A 73 16.61 0.01 17.86
CA VAL A 73 17.15 -0.39 19.17
C VAL A 73 18.49 -1.12 19.07
N ALA A 74 18.84 -1.64 17.89
CA ALA A 74 20.17 -2.16 17.60
C ALA A 74 20.47 -2.01 16.10
N ILE A 75 21.74 -1.96 15.76
CA ILE A 75 22.25 -1.85 14.39
C ILE A 75 23.38 -2.86 14.17
N GLY A 76 23.53 -3.31 12.94
CA GLY A 76 24.70 -4.09 12.51
C GLY A 76 25.94 -3.22 12.26
N ASP A 77 27.09 -3.85 12.20
CA ASP A 77 28.39 -3.16 12.15
C ASP A 77 28.61 -2.36 10.85
N ASP A 78 27.90 -2.71 9.76
CA ASP A 78 27.99 -2.05 8.46
C ASP A 78 26.95 -0.91 8.27
N VAL A 79 26.00 -0.75 9.21
CA VAL A 79 25.00 0.31 9.15
C VAL A 79 25.66 1.66 9.37
N SER A 80 25.53 2.53 8.39
CA SER A 80 26.14 3.86 8.39
C SER A 80 25.14 5.02 8.38
N THR A 81 23.91 4.74 7.95
CA THR A 81 22.88 5.76 7.73
C THR A 81 22.04 6.04 8.98
N PHE A 82 21.94 5.06 9.89
CA PHE A 82 21.10 5.11 11.07
C PHE A 82 21.87 4.86 12.37
N LYS A 83 21.27 5.26 13.48
CA LYS A 83 21.74 4.99 14.85
C LYS A 83 20.60 4.53 15.75
N VAL A 84 20.95 3.92 16.86
CA VAL A 84 20.00 3.59 17.93
C VAL A 84 19.28 4.85 18.42
N GLY A 85 17.97 4.76 18.55
CA GLY A 85 17.08 5.85 18.91
C GLY A 85 16.43 6.57 17.72
N ASP A 86 16.85 6.31 16.49
CA ASP A 86 16.21 6.93 15.31
C ASP A 86 14.79 6.38 15.11
N GLU A 87 13.85 7.29 14.86
CA GLU A 87 12.47 6.95 14.48
C GLU A 87 12.40 6.69 12.98
N VAL A 88 11.86 5.54 12.60
CA VAL A 88 11.91 5.05 11.21
C VAL A 88 10.60 4.45 10.72
N ILE A 89 10.50 4.36 9.39
CA ILE A 89 9.60 3.48 8.66
C ILE A 89 10.46 2.35 8.10
N ALA A 90 10.10 1.10 8.39
CA ALA A 90 10.79 -0.08 7.93
C ALA A 90 9.89 -0.91 7.00
N LEU A 91 10.42 -1.22 5.82
CA LEU A 91 9.78 -2.09 4.82
C LEU A 91 10.38 -3.49 4.96
N THR A 92 9.81 -4.29 5.82
CA THR A 92 10.40 -5.57 6.26
C THR A 92 10.06 -6.75 5.36
N GLY A 93 9.07 -6.59 4.49
CA GLY A 93 8.54 -7.66 3.65
C GLY A 93 7.64 -8.65 4.41
N THR A 94 7.97 -8.99 5.67
CA THR A 94 7.21 -9.84 6.59
C THR A 94 7.53 -9.45 8.04
N ASN A 95 6.92 -10.13 9.02
CA ASN A 95 7.24 -10.08 10.45
C ASN A 95 6.91 -8.77 11.19
N ALA A 96 6.15 -7.85 10.57
CA ALA A 96 5.85 -6.58 11.23
C ALA A 96 4.70 -6.65 12.27
N TYR A 97 3.91 -7.74 12.33
CA TYR A 97 2.94 -7.94 13.39
C TYR A 97 3.61 -8.48 14.67
N ALA A 98 4.60 -7.76 15.18
CA ALA A 98 5.39 -8.12 16.35
C ALA A 98 5.95 -6.88 17.03
N GLU A 99 6.35 -7.00 18.30
CA GLU A 99 6.97 -5.90 19.06
C GLU A 99 8.35 -5.49 18.50
N TYR A 100 9.05 -6.41 17.82
CA TYR A 100 10.36 -6.14 17.21
C TYR A 100 10.46 -6.81 15.84
N VAL A 101 11.14 -6.15 14.92
CA VAL A 101 11.41 -6.66 13.58
C VAL A 101 12.79 -6.23 13.11
N THR A 102 13.48 -7.09 12.34
CA THR A 102 14.71 -6.73 11.65
C THR A 102 14.40 -6.24 10.23
N ALA A 103 15.17 -5.28 9.75
CA ALA A 103 15.12 -4.79 8.38
C ALA A 103 16.52 -4.44 7.89
N ASN A 104 16.79 -4.68 6.61
CA ASN A 104 18.00 -4.15 5.99
C ASN A 104 17.90 -2.63 5.85
N GLU A 105 18.98 -1.87 6.11
CA GLU A 105 18.98 -0.40 6.08
C GLU A 105 18.50 0.18 4.74
N SER A 106 18.70 -0.52 3.62
CA SER A 106 18.22 -0.10 2.29
C SER A 106 16.69 -0.08 2.13
N PHE A 107 15.97 -0.70 3.07
CA PHE A 107 14.52 -0.71 3.16
C PHE A 107 13.99 0.10 4.35
N VAL A 108 14.83 0.95 4.92
CA VAL A 108 14.47 1.81 6.05
C VAL A 108 14.59 3.27 5.63
N VAL A 109 13.63 4.08 6.07
CA VAL A 109 13.66 5.53 5.87
C VAL A 109 13.37 6.25 7.19
N PRO A 110 13.96 7.43 7.42
CA PRO A 110 13.64 8.23 8.59
C PRO A 110 12.13 8.54 8.64
N LYS A 111 11.51 8.41 9.80
CA LYS A 111 10.13 8.83 10.00
C LYS A 111 10.05 10.35 9.81
N PRO A 112 9.19 10.85 8.90
CA PRO A 112 9.00 12.28 8.73
C PRO A 112 8.58 12.94 10.04
N GLN A 113 9.17 14.11 10.33
CA GLN A 113 8.81 14.88 11.53
C GLN A 113 7.32 15.27 11.51
N GLY A 114 6.71 15.27 12.69
CA GLY A 114 5.30 15.64 12.86
C GLY A 114 4.31 14.50 12.60
N LEU A 115 4.72 13.38 12.03
CA LEU A 115 3.87 12.19 11.93
C LEU A 115 3.88 11.38 13.21
N SER A 116 2.71 10.88 13.62
CA SER A 116 2.60 9.78 14.58
C SER A 116 3.15 8.48 13.95
N PHE A 117 3.47 7.47 14.79
CA PHE A 117 3.88 6.15 14.27
C PHE A 117 2.78 5.49 13.44
N ALA A 118 1.51 5.68 13.78
CA ALA A 118 0.38 5.17 13.00
C ALA A 118 0.32 5.79 11.59
N GLU A 119 0.51 7.11 11.48
CA GLU A 119 0.60 7.78 10.18
C GLU A 119 1.84 7.32 9.39
N ALA A 120 2.98 7.17 10.06
CA ALA A 120 4.22 6.70 9.45
C ALA A 120 4.10 5.26 8.92
N ALA A 121 3.49 4.33 9.68
CA ALA A 121 3.20 2.97 9.23
C ALA A 121 2.12 2.91 8.13
N SER A 122 1.46 4.02 7.82
CA SER A 122 0.42 4.07 6.79
C SER A 122 0.93 4.45 5.41
N ILE A 123 2.18 4.84 5.24
CA ILE A 123 2.63 5.47 3.99
C ILE A 123 3.60 4.63 3.16
N GLY A 124 4.37 3.72 3.77
CA GLY A 124 5.44 2.99 3.09
C GLY A 124 4.96 2.22 1.87
N VAL A 125 4.12 1.22 2.07
CA VAL A 125 3.54 0.41 0.98
C VAL A 125 2.72 1.26 0.02
N ASN A 126 1.97 2.24 0.51
CA ASN A 126 1.08 3.05 -0.31
C ASN A 126 1.85 3.94 -1.29
N ILE A 127 2.88 4.65 -0.81
CA ILE A 127 3.74 5.50 -1.63
C ILE A 127 4.53 4.67 -2.63
N GLY A 128 5.18 3.59 -2.17
CA GLY A 128 5.98 2.72 -3.04
C GLY A 128 5.14 2.08 -4.16
N THR A 129 3.91 1.67 -3.83
CA THR A 129 2.97 1.15 -4.83
C THR A 129 2.52 2.24 -5.80
N ALA A 130 2.17 3.43 -5.32
CA ALA A 130 1.79 4.55 -6.16
C ALA A 130 2.94 4.96 -7.11
N GLN A 131 4.18 5.01 -6.61
CA GLN A 131 5.37 5.28 -7.41
C GLN A 131 5.55 4.22 -8.50
N SER A 132 5.42 2.95 -8.15
CA SER A 132 5.56 1.82 -9.09
C SER A 132 4.52 1.89 -10.21
N VAL A 133 3.27 2.16 -9.88
CA VAL A 133 2.16 2.19 -10.85
C VAL A 133 2.22 3.44 -11.71
N LEU A 134 2.26 4.63 -11.09
CA LEU A 134 2.11 5.87 -11.83
C LEU A 134 3.36 6.23 -12.65
N PHE A 135 4.55 6.07 -12.06
CA PHE A 135 5.76 6.67 -12.64
C PHE A 135 6.71 5.63 -13.24
N ILE A 136 6.87 4.46 -12.60
CA ILE A 136 7.78 3.44 -13.13
C ILE A 136 7.11 2.68 -14.29
N ALA A 137 5.94 2.08 -14.05
CA ALA A 137 5.22 1.32 -15.08
C ALA A 137 4.38 2.23 -16.00
N GLY A 138 3.62 3.16 -15.42
CA GLY A 138 2.70 4.05 -16.14
C GLY A 138 3.35 5.20 -16.85
N LYS A 139 4.56 5.60 -16.44
CA LYS A 139 5.32 6.73 -17.02
C LYS A 139 4.47 8.00 -17.15
N LEU A 140 3.59 8.24 -16.17
CA LEU A 140 2.66 9.36 -16.16
C LEU A 140 3.40 10.69 -16.30
N GLN A 141 2.95 11.52 -17.25
CA GLN A 141 3.52 12.82 -17.54
C GLN A 141 2.55 13.94 -17.15
N LYS A 142 3.10 15.13 -16.90
CA LYS A 142 2.31 16.36 -16.71
C LYS A 142 1.34 16.57 -17.88
N GLY A 143 0.10 16.90 -17.54
CA GLY A 143 -0.97 17.17 -18.53
C GLY A 143 -1.70 15.93 -19.04
N GLN A 144 -1.22 14.72 -18.75
CA GLN A 144 -1.97 13.50 -19.05
C GLN A 144 -3.14 13.31 -18.06
N SER A 145 -4.14 12.56 -18.52
CA SER A 145 -5.28 12.13 -17.70
C SER A 145 -5.02 10.77 -17.05
N VAL A 146 -5.37 10.64 -15.78
CA VAL A 146 -5.31 9.36 -15.09
C VAL A 146 -6.61 9.07 -14.35
N LEU A 147 -7.17 7.88 -14.58
CA LEU A 147 -8.27 7.34 -13.78
C LEU A 147 -7.69 6.43 -12.69
N ILE A 148 -7.98 6.74 -11.42
CA ILE A 148 -7.59 5.95 -10.26
C ILE A 148 -8.83 5.29 -9.68
N GLN A 149 -8.93 3.98 -9.83
CA GLN A 149 -10.00 3.21 -9.22
C GLN A 149 -9.74 3.06 -7.72
N GLY A 150 -10.75 3.34 -6.89
CA GLY A 150 -10.61 3.27 -5.43
C GLY A 150 -9.80 4.42 -4.83
N GLY A 151 -9.97 5.64 -5.35
CA GLY A 151 -9.20 6.83 -4.97
C GLY A 151 -9.32 7.30 -3.51
N SER A 152 -10.23 6.74 -2.71
CA SER A 152 -10.33 7.00 -1.26
C SER A 152 -9.64 5.95 -0.39
N GLY A 153 -9.20 4.83 -0.99
CA GLY A 153 -8.44 3.79 -0.31
C GLY A 153 -6.99 4.22 -0.03
N ALA A 154 -6.26 3.40 0.70
CA ALA A 154 -4.89 3.70 1.10
C ALA A 154 -3.95 3.95 -0.09
N VAL A 155 -3.86 3.00 -1.03
CA VAL A 155 -3.02 3.13 -2.23
C VAL A 155 -3.61 4.11 -3.24
N GLY A 156 -4.93 4.04 -3.49
CA GLY A 156 -5.59 4.95 -4.43
C GLY A 156 -5.49 6.41 -4.00
N GLY A 157 -5.63 6.69 -2.71
CA GLY A 157 -5.46 8.05 -2.16
C GLY A 157 -4.02 8.56 -2.28
N ALA A 158 -3.02 7.68 -2.14
CA ALA A 158 -1.63 8.02 -2.41
C ALA A 158 -1.43 8.35 -3.91
N MET A 159 -1.98 7.52 -4.81
CA MET A 159 -1.93 7.77 -6.24
C MET A 159 -2.57 9.10 -6.62
N VAL A 160 -3.76 9.44 -6.08
CA VAL A 160 -4.43 10.72 -6.36
C VAL A 160 -3.52 11.90 -6.02
N GLN A 161 -2.95 11.91 -4.83
CA GLN A 161 -2.09 12.99 -4.36
C GLN A 161 -0.80 13.11 -5.18
N MET A 162 -0.14 11.99 -5.46
CA MET A 162 1.11 11.96 -6.23
C MET A 162 0.89 12.33 -7.70
N ALA A 163 -0.16 11.83 -8.34
CA ALA A 163 -0.50 12.19 -9.72
C ALA A 163 -0.87 13.67 -9.84
N LYS A 164 -1.62 14.19 -8.87
CA LYS A 164 -1.97 15.62 -8.83
C LYS A 164 -0.74 16.50 -8.66
N ALA A 165 0.18 16.12 -7.77
CA ALA A 165 1.45 16.84 -7.57
C ALA A 165 2.34 16.84 -8.83
N ALA A 166 2.26 15.77 -9.65
CA ALA A 166 2.95 15.66 -10.94
C ALA A 166 2.28 16.49 -12.05
N GLY A 167 1.13 17.12 -11.79
CA GLY A 167 0.42 17.96 -12.75
C GLY A 167 -0.45 17.17 -13.76
N ALA A 168 -0.87 15.97 -13.42
CA ALA A 168 -1.83 15.22 -14.19
C ALA A 168 -3.27 15.73 -13.94
N TYR A 169 -4.17 15.44 -14.88
CA TYR A 169 -5.61 15.54 -14.68
C TYR A 169 -6.11 14.25 -14.03
N VAL A 170 -6.55 14.34 -12.79
CA VAL A 170 -6.82 13.18 -11.95
C VAL A 170 -8.32 12.96 -11.79
N ILE A 171 -8.79 11.81 -12.28
CA ILE A 171 -10.14 11.30 -12.06
C ILE A 171 -10.05 10.14 -11.07
N ALA A 172 -10.91 10.10 -10.07
CA ALA A 172 -10.94 9.02 -9.10
C ALA A 172 -12.32 8.38 -9.03
N THR A 173 -12.39 7.07 -8.77
CA THR A 173 -13.65 6.46 -8.34
C THR A 173 -13.66 6.28 -6.84
N ALA A 174 -14.81 6.54 -6.23
CA ALA A 174 -15.05 6.34 -4.80
C ALA A 174 -16.54 6.11 -4.56
N SER A 175 -16.97 5.92 -3.31
CA SER A 175 -18.39 5.90 -2.96
C SER A 175 -18.66 6.48 -1.58
N GLY A 176 -19.86 7.02 -1.36
CA GLY A 176 -20.28 7.56 -0.09
C GLY A 176 -19.29 8.60 0.47
N LYS A 177 -18.85 8.43 1.72
CA LYS A 177 -17.86 9.35 2.36
C LYS A 177 -16.52 9.41 1.62
N GLY A 178 -16.16 8.36 0.87
CA GLY A 178 -14.93 8.30 0.09
C GLY A 178 -14.88 9.33 -1.04
N VAL A 179 -16.04 9.78 -1.57
CA VAL A 179 -16.12 10.82 -2.61
C VAL A 179 -15.50 12.13 -2.12
N ALA A 180 -15.91 12.59 -0.94
CA ALA A 180 -15.37 13.83 -0.34
C ALA A 180 -13.86 13.67 -0.02
N LEU A 181 -13.45 12.49 0.45
CA LEU A 181 -12.05 12.21 0.76
C LEU A 181 -11.17 12.23 -0.50
N ALA A 182 -11.57 11.53 -1.57
CA ALA A 182 -10.82 11.54 -2.83
C ALA A 182 -10.71 12.97 -3.42
N LYS A 183 -11.76 13.77 -3.28
CA LYS A 183 -11.75 15.17 -3.67
C LYS A 183 -10.76 15.99 -2.84
N SER A 184 -10.69 15.74 -1.53
CA SER A 184 -9.74 16.42 -0.63
C SER A 184 -8.27 16.06 -0.91
N PHE A 185 -8.00 14.93 -1.55
CA PHE A 185 -6.68 14.52 -2.04
C PHE A 185 -6.27 15.28 -3.32
N GLY A 186 -7.17 16.04 -3.91
CA GLY A 186 -6.92 16.84 -5.10
C GLY A 186 -7.36 16.21 -6.41
N ALA A 187 -8.20 15.18 -6.40
CA ALA A 187 -8.83 14.70 -7.63
C ALA A 187 -9.63 15.83 -8.30
N ASP A 188 -9.42 16.02 -9.60
CA ASP A 188 -10.17 17.02 -10.41
C ASP A 188 -11.62 16.59 -10.53
N GLU A 189 -11.86 15.28 -10.75
CA GLU A 189 -13.18 14.68 -10.78
C GLU A 189 -13.24 13.44 -9.87
N VAL A 190 -14.40 13.20 -9.26
CA VAL A 190 -14.68 11.98 -8.50
C VAL A 190 -16.02 11.40 -8.94
N ILE A 191 -15.98 10.15 -9.42
CA ILE A 191 -17.14 9.41 -9.88
C ILE A 191 -17.61 8.50 -8.74
N ASP A 192 -18.84 8.70 -8.27
CA ASP A 192 -19.46 7.72 -7.36
C ASP A 192 -19.91 6.49 -8.15
N TYR A 193 -19.11 5.42 -8.06
CA TYR A 193 -19.33 4.18 -8.83
C TYR A 193 -20.60 3.43 -8.43
N LYS A 194 -21.24 3.78 -7.32
CA LYS A 194 -22.55 3.25 -6.93
C LYS A 194 -23.71 3.96 -7.62
N LEU A 195 -23.48 5.19 -8.08
CA LEU A 195 -24.49 6.04 -8.71
C LEU A 195 -24.29 6.18 -10.22
N GLN A 196 -23.05 6.02 -10.70
CA GLN A 196 -22.66 6.29 -12.08
C GLN A 196 -21.84 5.14 -12.66
N ASP A 197 -22.07 4.79 -13.91
CA ASP A 197 -21.20 3.87 -14.65
C ASP A 197 -20.02 4.63 -15.23
N VAL A 198 -18.81 4.32 -14.76
CA VAL A 198 -17.56 4.97 -15.16
C VAL A 198 -17.39 4.98 -16.68
N ALA A 199 -17.69 3.86 -17.35
CA ALA A 199 -17.54 3.73 -18.79
C ALA A 199 -18.52 4.61 -19.61
N ARG A 200 -19.55 5.18 -18.98
CA ARG A 200 -20.50 6.07 -19.61
C ARG A 200 -20.18 7.55 -19.43
N VAL A 201 -19.42 7.89 -18.39
CA VAL A 201 -19.20 9.29 -18.03
C VAL A 201 -17.80 9.83 -18.40
N ILE A 202 -16.83 8.93 -18.63
CA ILE A 202 -15.49 9.35 -19.06
C ILE A 202 -14.99 8.54 -20.25
N LYS A 203 -14.12 9.17 -21.06
CA LYS A 203 -13.46 8.60 -22.24
C LYS A 203 -12.07 9.21 -22.42
N ASP A 204 -11.29 8.62 -23.28
CA ASP A 204 -10.01 9.15 -23.77
C ASP A 204 -8.94 9.31 -22.67
N ILE A 205 -8.93 8.41 -21.69
CA ILE A 205 -7.99 8.40 -20.57
C ILE A 205 -6.62 7.84 -21.01
N ASP A 206 -5.53 8.51 -20.62
CA ASP A 206 -4.17 8.08 -20.91
C ASP A 206 -3.75 6.86 -20.09
N LEU A 207 -4.03 6.89 -18.78
CA LEU A 207 -3.63 5.88 -17.82
C LEU A 207 -4.78 5.50 -16.89
N VAL A 208 -5.00 4.23 -16.70
CA VAL A 208 -5.90 3.69 -15.66
C VAL A 208 -5.08 2.93 -14.64
N ALA A 209 -5.22 3.29 -13.36
CA ALA A 209 -4.67 2.60 -12.21
C ALA A 209 -5.79 1.84 -11.48
N ASP A 210 -5.81 0.52 -11.61
CA ASP A 210 -6.81 -0.35 -11.02
C ASP A 210 -6.33 -0.90 -9.66
N THR A 211 -7.04 -0.52 -8.60
CA THR A 211 -6.82 -1.01 -7.24
C THR A 211 -7.96 -1.88 -6.70
N ALA A 212 -8.96 -2.21 -7.53
CA ALA A 212 -10.14 -2.96 -7.11
C ALA A 212 -10.29 -4.32 -7.81
N GLY A 213 -9.93 -4.41 -9.10
CA GLY A 213 -10.07 -5.65 -9.87
C GLY A 213 -11.51 -6.06 -10.18
N GLY A 214 -11.69 -7.35 -10.47
CA GLY A 214 -13.00 -7.96 -10.69
C GLY A 214 -13.75 -7.44 -11.92
N GLU A 215 -15.06 -7.51 -11.90
CA GLU A 215 -15.92 -7.03 -13.01
C GLU A 215 -15.73 -5.54 -13.33
N ALA A 216 -15.37 -4.75 -12.32
CA ALA A 216 -15.11 -3.33 -12.51
C ALA A 216 -13.90 -3.10 -13.43
N GLN A 217 -12.85 -3.94 -13.37
CA GLN A 217 -11.69 -3.83 -14.24
C GLN A 217 -12.04 -3.98 -15.72
N VAL A 218 -12.97 -4.89 -16.06
CA VAL A 218 -13.40 -5.13 -17.45
C VAL A 218 -13.94 -3.84 -18.10
N LYS A 219 -14.69 -3.04 -17.34
CA LYS A 219 -15.25 -1.77 -17.84
C LYS A 219 -14.18 -0.69 -18.07
N LEU A 220 -13.04 -0.80 -17.42
CA LEU A 220 -11.98 0.21 -17.52
C LEU A 220 -11.29 0.22 -18.89
N PHE A 221 -11.35 -0.85 -19.66
CA PHE A 221 -10.83 -0.86 -21.03
C PHE A 221 -11.57 0.14 -21.92
N GLN A 222 -12.87 0.35 -21.68
CA GLN A 222 -13.73 1.22 -22.49
C GLN A 222 -13.46 2.71 -22.30
N VAL A 223 -12.77 3.10 -21.23
CA VAL A 223 -12.48 4.52 -20.93
C VAL A 223 -11.13 4.98 -21.48
N LEU A 224 -10.29 4.04 -21.86
CA LEU A 224 -8.94 4.35 -22.38
C LEU A 224 -9.02 4.84 -23.84
N LYS A 225 -8.12 5.75 -24.18
CA LYS A 225 -7.87 6.10 -25.59
C LYS A 225 -7.04 4.99 -26.26
N PRO A 226 -7.06 4.87 -27.60
CA PRO A 226 -6.13 4.00 -28.32
C PRO A 226 -4.68 4.29 -27.90
N GLY A 227 -3.91 3.23 -27.61
CA GLY A 227 -2.55 3.35 -27.07
C GLY A 227 -2.46 3.69 -25.59
N GLY A 228 -3.58 3.87 -24.89
CA GLY A 228 -3.63 4.08 -23.44
C GLY A 228 -3.16 2.87 -22.64
N VAL A 229 -3.02 3.02 -21.34
CA VAL A 229 -2.43 2.01 -20.46
C VAL A 229 -3.33 1.69 -19.28
N LEU A 230 -3.61 0.39 -19.03
CA LEU A 230 -4.26 -0.11 -17.83
C LEU A 230 -3.26 -0.85 -16.97
N LEU A 231 -3.08 -0.41 -15.73
CA LEU A 231 -2.20 -1.05 -14.74
C LEU A 231 -3.01 -1.50 -13.53
N SER A 232 -2.93 -2.78 -13.20
CA SER A 232 -3.61 -3.36 -12.05
C SER A 232 -2.63 -3.87 -11.02
N ILE A 233 -2.94 -3.65 -9.73
CA ILE A 233 -2.20 -4.24 -8.59
C ILE A 233 -2.99 -5.36 -7.91
N VAL A 234 -4.14 -5.73 -8.45
CA VAL A 234 -5.07 -6.68 -7.80
C VAL A 234 -5.10 -8.02 -8.51
N VAL A 235 -5.35 -7.99 -9.82
CA VAL A 235 -5.40 -9.18 -10.69
C VAL A 235 -4.83 -8.81 -12.07
N PRO A 236 -4.21 -9.76 -12.80
CA PRO A 236 -3.78 -9.54 -14.18
C PRO A 236 -4.97 -9.14 -15.06
N PRO A 237 -4.87 -8.05 -15.84
CA PRO A 237 -5.90 -7.66 -16.78
C PRO A 237 -5.95 -8.55 -18.01
N SER A 238 -7.13 -8.65 -18.65
CA SER A 238 -7.31 -9.44 -19.87
C SER A 238 -6.51 -8.90 -21.04
N GLN A 239 -5.66 -9.75 -21.65
CA GLN A 239 -4.91 -9.40 -22.84
C GLN A 239 -5.81 -9.36 -24.08
N GLU A 240 -6.85 -10.19 -24.16
CA GLU A 240 -7.84 -10.16 -25.21
C GLU A 240 -8.58 -8.81 -25.29
N LEU A 241 -9.00 -8.28 -24.13
CA LEU A 241 -9.59 -6.94 -24.08
C LEU A 241 -8.58 -5.85 -24.40
N ALA A 242 -7.31 -6.01 -24.02
CA ALA A 242 -6.27 -5.05 -24.34
C ALA A 242 -6.07 -4.94 -25.87
N GLU A 243 -6.04 -6.07 -26.57
CA GLU A 243 -5.99 -6.13 -28.03
C GLU A 243 -7.24 -5.51 -28.65
N GLN A 244 -8.46 -5.90 -28.20
CA GLN A 244 -9.74 -5.40 -28.69
C GLN A 244 -9.85 -3.87 -28.61
N TYR A 245 -9.33 -3.27 -27.53
CA TYR A 245 -9.40 -1.82 -27.30
C TYR A 245 -8.13 -1.07 -27.73
N GLU A 246 -7.18 -1.75 -28.37
CA GLU A 246 -5.90 -1.19 -28.83
C GLU A 246 -5.13 -0.47 -27.71
N VAL A 247 -5.08 -1.07 -26.49
CA VAL A 247 -4.42 -0.53 -25.31
C VAL A 247 -3.36 -1.49 -24.75
N LYS A 248 -2.52 -1.00 -23.87
CA LYS A 248 -1.59 -1.83 -23.11
C LYS A 248 -2.19 -2.15 -21.74
N ALA A 249 -2.07 -3.39 -21.30
CA ALA A 249 -2.57 -3.78 -19.99
C ALA A 249 -1.58 -4.69 -19.27
N SER A 250 -1.28 -4.41 -18.00
CA SER A 250 -0.30 -5.18 -17.22
C SER A 250 -0.68 -5.25 -15.74
N PHE A 251 -0.28 -6.36 -15.12
CA PHE A 251 -0.20 -6.43 -13.66
C PHE A 251 1.11 -5.81 -13.18
N VAL A 252 1.04 -4.99 -12.14
CA VAL A 252 2.21 -4.35 -11.52
C VAL A 252 2.48 -4.99 -10.17
N ALA A 253 3.56 -5.75 -10.08
CA ALA A 253 4.14 -6.14 -8.79
C ALA A 253 4.94 -4.94 -8.29
N SER A 254 4.49 -4.34 -7.19
CA SER A 254 5.14 -3.13 -6.65
C SER A 254 6.54 -3.46 -6.14
N ASN A 255 7.53 -2.71 -6.60
CA ASN A 255 8.86 -2.69 -6.01
C ASN A 255 8.89 -1.58 -4.94
N ILE A 256 8.95 -1.98 -3.67
CA ILE A 256 8.90 -1.06 -2.54
C ILE A 256 10.27 -1.05 -1.87
N SER A 257 10.94 0.10 -1.90
CA SER A 257 12.27 0.34 -1.34
C SER A 257 12.35 1.76 -0.79
N ALA A 258 13.40 2.08 -0.07
CA ALA A 258 13.66 3.45 0.39
C ALA A 258 13.66 4.46 -0.78
N GLU A 259 14.23 4.09 -1.92
CA GLU A 259 14.26 4.93 -3.12
C GLU A 259 12.85 5.23 -3.65
N THR A 260 11.97 4.22 -3.74
CA THR A 260 10.61 4.41 -4.26
C THR A 260 9.72 5.24 -3.32
N LEU A 261 10.08 5.36 -2.04
CA LEU A 261 9.37 6.21 -1.09
C LEU A 261 9.75 7.68 -1.18
N GLN A 262 10.92 7.99 -1.72
CA GLN A 262 11.54 9.32 -1.61
C GLN A 262 10.66 10.43 -2.20
N ASN A 263 10.04 10.20 -3.37
CA ASN A 263 9.14 11.16 -3.99
C ASN A 263 7.93 11.50 -3.10
N GLY A 264 7.26 10.49 -2.55
CA GLY A 264 6.10 10.71 -1.68
C GLY A 264 6.49 11.36 -0.34
N ILE A 265 7.66 11.04 0.20
CA ILE A 265 8.20 11.67 1.41
C ILE A 265 8.49 13.17 1.17
N GLU A 266 9.06 13.52 0.01
CA GLU A 266 9.27 14.93 -0.34
C GLU A 266 7.93 15.68 -0.48
N LEU A 267 6.93 15.06 -1.12
CA LEU A 267 5.58 15.65 -1.20
C LEU A 267 4.96 15.86 0.18
N LEU A 268 5.20 14.95 1.12
CA LEU A 268 4.76 15.07 2.51
C LEU A 268 5.43 16.25 3.19
N LYS A 269 6.75 16.42 3.07
CA LYS A 269 7.53 17.53 3.66
C LYS A 269 7.03 18.88 3.21
N ILE A 270 6.58 19.01 1.94
CA ILE A 270 6.05 20.26 1.39
C ILE A 270 4.51 20.39 1.52
N GLY A 271 3.88 19.50 2.29
CA GLY A 271 2.44 19.54 2.57
C GLY A 271 1.52 19.14 1.40
N LYS A 272 2.07 18.53 0.35
CA LYS A 272 1.31 18.04 -0.83
C LYS A 272 0.90 16.58 -0.75
N PHE A 273 1.27 15.90 0.32
CA PHE A 273 0.83 14.55 0.64
C PHE A 273 0.39 14.49 2.11
N LYS A 274 -0.74 13.87 2.38
CA LYS A 274 -1.27 13.65 3.72
C LYS A 274 -1.61 12.17 3.90
N PRO A 275 -1.04 11.49 4.90
CA PRO A 275 -1.48 10.15 5.25
C PRO A 275 -2.90 10.17 5.82
N VAL A 276 -3.65 9.10 5.58
CA VAL A 276 -4.98 8.94 6.17
C VAL A 276 -5.07 7.57 6.82
N VAL A 277 -5.15 7.56 8.14
CA VAL A 277 -5.43 6.37 8.95
C VAL A 277 -6.94 6.23 9.10
N SER A 278 -7.48 5.12 8.63
CA SER A 278 -8.92 4.83 8.70
C SER A 278 -9.33 4.36 10.09
N LYS A 279 -8.58 3.40 10.62
CA LYS A 279 -8.82 2.82 11.94
C LYS A 279 -7.53 2.23 12.50
N ILE A 280 -7.39 2.35 13.82
CA ILE A 280 -6.30 1.74 14.59
C ILE A 280 -6.90 0.62 15.44
N PHE A 281 -6.27 -0.53 15.40
CA PHE A 281 -6.53 -1.69 16.26
C PHE A 281 -5.28 -1.97 17.08
N LYS A 282 -5.41 -2.69 18.19
CA LYS A 282 -4.25 -3.20 18.93
C LYS A 282 -3.66 -4.43 18.25
N LEU A 283 -2.44 -4.80 18.58
CA LEU A 283 -1.77 -5.99 18.02
C LEU A 283 -2.62 -7.26 18.18
N GLU A 284 -3.18 -7.49 19.36
CA GLU A 284 -4.06 -8.63 19.66
C GLU A 284 -5.36 -8.65 18.86
N GLU A 285 -5.76 -7.53 18.27
CA GLU A 285 -6.94 -7.40 17.42
C GLU A 285 -6.66 -7.60 15.94
N ALA A 286 -5.51 -8.18 15.57
CA ALA A 286 -5.07 -8.33 14.16
C ALA A 286 -6.10 -9.08 13.29
N ALA A 287 -6.77 -10.11 13.82
CA ALA A 287 -7.85 -10.81 13.13
C ALA A 287 -9.00 -9.84 12.78
N MET A 288 -9.46 -9.06 13.76
CA MET A 288 -10.51 -8.06 13.56
C MET A 288 -10.10 -6.96 12.58
N ALA A 289 -8.83 -6.55 12.59
CA ALA A 289 -8.30 -5.56 11.66
C ALA A 289 -8.31 -6.06 10.21
N GLN A 290 -7.92 -7.32 9.98
CA GLN A 290 -7.99 -7.95 8.66
C GLN A 290 -9.44 -8.17 8.20
N ASP A 291 -10.35 -8.57 9.07
CA ASP A 291 -11.78 -8.72 8.77
C ASP A 291 -12.40 -7.37 8.42
N PHE A 292 -12.07 -6.31 9.18
CA PHE A 292 -12.51 -4.95 8.88
C PHE A 292 -12.06 -4.49 7.47
N LEU A 293 -10.82 -4.81 7.10
CA LEU A 293 -10.32 -4.48 5.74
C LEU A 293 -11.03 -5.32 4.67
N THR A 294 -11.29 -6.60 4.94
CA THR A 294 -11.97 -7.52 4.01
C THR A 294 -13.44 -7.14 3.78
N ALA A 295 -14.12 -6.61 4.79
CA ALA A 295 -15.50 -6.14 4.66
C ALA A 295 -15.66 -4.98 3.66
N GLY A 296 -14.56 -4.31 3.30
CA GLY A 296 -14.54 -3.24 2.30
C GLY A 296 -15.05 -1.90 2.82
N GLY A 297 -15.12 -0.90 1.93
CA GLY A 297 -15.57 0.46 2.27
C GLY A 297 -14.59 1.25 3.14
N VAL A 298 -13.36 0.78 3.28
CA VAL A 298 -12.31 1.40 4.09
C VAL A 298 -11.74 2.60 3.35
N ASN A 299 -11.74 3.75 4.00
CA ASN A 299 -11.17 4.99 3.48
C ASN A 299 -9.85 5.28 4.21
N GLY A 300 -8.73 5.17 3.51
CA GLY A 300 -7.38 5.25 4.09
C GLY A 300 -6.85 3.91 4.56
N LYS A 301 -5.87 3.91 5.45
CA LYS A 301 -5.11 2.74 5.93
C LYS A 301 -5.61 2.21 7.27
N VAL A 302 -5.62 0.89 7.41
CA VAL A 302 -5.81 0.21 8.71
C VAL A 302 -4.45 -0.05 9.34
N ILE A 303 -4.33 0.19 10.64
CA ILE A 303 -3.07 0.13 11.39
C ILE A 303 -3.26 -0.74 12.64
N LEU A 304 -2.23 -1.51 13.00
CA LEU A 304 -2.06 -2.09 14.32
C LEU A 304 -1.15 -1.19 15.15
N SER A 305 -1.59 -0.78 16.34
CA SER A 305 -0.72 -0.16 17.35
C SER A 305 -0.05 -1.26 18.18
N ILE A 306 1.23 -1.03 18.50
CA ILE A 306 2.07 -1.96 19.24
C ILE A 306 2.73 -1.17 20.36
N ASP A 307 2.37 -1.49 21.62
CA ASP A 307 2.83 -0.79 22.82
C ASP A 307 4.20 -1.27 23.31
#